data_72ac6ef5ec7c8ae4f58e9990c383a3d0
#
_entry.id   72ac6ef5ec7c8ae4f58e9990c383a3d0
#
_cell.length_a   1.000
_cell.length_b   1.000
_cell.length_c   1.000
_cell.angle_alpha   90.00
_cell.angle_beta   90.00
_cell.angle_gamma   90.00
#
_symmetry.space_group_name_H-M   'P 1'
#
loop_
_entity.id
_entity.type
_entity.pdbx_description
1 polymer ?
#
loop_
_entity_poly.entity_id
_entity_poly.type
_entity_poly.pdbx_seq_one_letter_code
_entity_poly.pdbx_strand_id
1 'polypeptide(L)'
;PRNLKNNLKYNKVLKSLLEGCRSLEKSGCKFIVIPCNTAHYWYEDLKKKIRIPIINMPKEVFLYTKKIYKKNSKIGLLATEGTLKTKIYEKLFKNNYKLITPIHDLQIKSVNKTIKHVKMGNIKLAEKSIKPAINYLIKNNCKKIILGCTELPIAIFAFKSLKNVKISKLYLDPNLILANAAMAK
;
A
#
# COMPACT_ATOMS: atom_id res chain seq x y z
N PRO A 1 10.44 16.02 6.51
CA PRO A 1 9.29 16.18 5.63
C PRO A 1 9.28 17.50 4.85
N ARG A 2 9.70 18.65 5.44
CA ARG A 2 9.78 19.93 4.70
C ARG A 2 10.78 19.88 3.53
N ASN A 3 11.89 19.13 3.69
CA ASN A 3 12.96 19.02 2.67
C ASN A 3 12.61 18.12 1.47
N LEU A 4 11.58 17.25 1.58
CA LEU A 4 11.16 16.39 0.47
C LEU A 4 10.45 17.16 -0.65
N LYS A 5 9.71 18.24 -0.32
CA LYS A 5 8.97 19.04 -1.33
C LYS A 5 9.87 19.89 -2.23
N ASN A 6 11.07 20.24 -1.75
CA ASN A 6 12.05 21.03 -2.53
C ASN A 6 13.08 20.17 -3.27
N ASN A 7 12.92 18.83 -3.26
CA ASN A 7 13.82 17.93 -3.93
C ASN A 7 13.44 17.81 -5.42
N LEU A 8 14.42 17.93 -6.33
CA LEU A 8 14.26 17.74 -7.77
C LEU A 8 13.52 16.42 -8.10
N LYS A 9 13.82 15.34 -7.37
CA LYS A 9 13.14 14.04 -7.53
C LYS A 9 11.65 14.12 -7.17
N TYR A 10 11.28 14.88 -6.12
CA TYR A 10 9.88 15.10 -5.77
C TYR A 10 9.13 15.77 -6.91
N ASN A 11 9.68 16.86 -7.43
CA ASN A 11 9.06 17.65 -8.50
C ASN A 11 8.94 16.85 -9.80
N LYS A 12 9.94 16.04 -10.15
CA LYS A 12 9.92 15.16 -11.33
C LYS A 12 8.80 14.13 -11.27
N VAL A 13 8.64 13.45 -10.12
CA VAL A 13 7.57 12.45 -9.93
C VAL A 13 6.19 13.12 -9.95
N LEU A 14 6.03 14.24 -9.24
CA LEU A 14 4.77 14.98 -9.26
C LEU A 14 4.39 15.44 -10.66
N LYS A 15 5.35 15.92 -11.45
CA LYS A 15 5.13 16.34 -12.85
C LYS A 15 4.60 15.18 -13.69
N SER A 16 5.26 14.03 -13.66
CA SER A 16 4.83 12.83 -14.41
C SER A 16 3.44 12.34 -13.99
N LEU A 17 3.14 12.34 -12.68
CA LEU A 17 1.81 11.98 -12.18
C LEU A 17 0.74 12.96 -12.66
N LEU A 18 1.04 14.27 -12.64
CA LEU A 18 0.13 15.30 -13.13
C LEU A 18 -0.14 15.17 -14.63
N GLU A 19 0.88 14.92 -15.43
CA GLU A 19 0.76 14.70 -16.86
C GLU A 19 -0.16 13.52 -17.17
N GLY A 20 0.04 12.38 -16.50
CA GLY A 20 -0.84 11.21 -16.63
C GLY A 20 -2.27 11.49 -16.20
N CYS A 21 -2.46 12.14 -15.03
CA CYS A 21 -3.81 12.49 -14.56
C CYS A 21 -4.53 13.45 -15.49
N ARG A 22 -3.84 14.45 -16.04
CA ARG A 22 -4.41 15.40 -17.01
C ARG A 22 -4.78 14.74 -18.33
N SER A 23 -3.98 13.78 -18.80
CA SER A 23 -4.30 12.99 -19.99
C SER A 23 -5.61 12.22 -19.80
N LEU A 24 -5.77 11.53 -18.67
CA LEU A 24 -7.02 10.82 -18.33
C LEU A 24 -8.22 11.78 -18.22
N GLU A 25 -8.05 12.94 -17.59
CA GLU A 25 -9.08 13.97 -17.48
C GLU A 25 -9.52 14.48 -18.85
N LYS A 26 -8.56 14.79 -19.75
CA LYS A 26 -8.82 15.22 -21.14
C LYS A 26 -9.51 14.12 -21.97
N SER A 27 -9.22 12.85 -21.68
CA SER A 27 -9.86 11.69 -22.33
C SER A 27 -11.30 11.43 -21.85
N GLY A 28 -11.85 12.27 -20.97
CA GLY A 28 -13.24 12.17 -20.50
C GLY A 28 -13.45 11.15 -19.36
N CYS A 29 -12.39 10.69 -18.71
CA CYS A 29 -12.53 9.83 -17.54
C CYS A 29 -13.34 10.51 -16.43
N LYS A 30 -14.20 9.76 -15.75
CA LYS A 30 -15.05 10.28 -14.67
C LYS A 30 -14.33 10.36 -13.32
N PHE A 31 -13.32 9.52 -13.12
CA PHE A 31 -12.45 9.50 -11.94
C PHE A 31 -11.13 8.83 -12.27
N ILE A 32 -10.17 8.94 -11.37
CA ILE A 32 -8.82 8.37 -11.50
C ILE A 32 -8.55 7.40 -10.34
N VAL A 33 -7.95 6.27 -10.64
CA VAL A 33 -7.33 5.35 -9.68
C VAL A 33 -5.81 5.31 -9.90
N ILE A 34 -5.06 5.26 -8.81
CA ILE A 34 -3.60 5.15 -8.86
C ILE A 34 -3.21 3.86 -8.09
N PRO A 35 -2.98 2.73 -8.77
CA PRO A 35 -2.62 1.46 -8.11
C PRO A 35 -1.16 1.44 -7.67
N CYS A 36 -0.79 2.41 -6.83
CA CYS A 36 0.55 2.56 -6.27
C CYS A 36 0.47 3.24 -4.91
N ASN A 37 0.77 2.50 -3.84
CA ASN A 37 0.70 3.05 -2.48
C ASN A 37 1.59 4.29 -2.32
N THR A 38 2.86 4.23 -2.73
CA THR A 38 3.83 5.34 -2.58
C THR A 38 3.40 6.60 -3.33
N ALA A 39 2.74 6.47 -4.49
CA ALA A 39 2.27 7.62 -5.28
C ALA A 39 1.25 8.50 -4.53
N HIS A 40 0.54 7.93 -3.54
CA HIS A 40 -0.39 8.69 -2.71
C HIS A 40 0.28 9.69 -1.77
N TYR A 41 1.62 9.72 -1.70
CA TYR A 41 2.36 10.81 -1.06
C TYR A 41 2.06 12.17 -1.73
N TRP A 42 1.81 12.18 -3.04
CA TRP A 42 1.47 13.38 -3.83
C TRP A 42 -0.04 13.62 -3.96
N TYR A 43 -0.87 12.82 -3.29
CA TYR A 43 -2.33 12.87 -3.44
C TYR A 43 -2.91 14.28 -3.27
N GLU A 44 -2.51 15.01 -2.23
CA GLU A 44 -3.03 16.35 -1.98
C GLU A 44 -2.59 17.37 -3.04
N ASP A 45 -1.37 17.23 -3.59
CA ASP A 45 -0.88 18.08 -4.66
C ASP A 45 -1.59 17.76 -6.00
N LEU A 46 -1.91 16.50 -6.26
CA LEU A 46 -2.69 16.08 -7.43
C LEU A 46 -4.13 16.58 -7.33
N LYS A 47 -4.78 16.36 -6.18
CA LYS A 47 -6.16 16.77 -5.93
C LYS A 47 -6.40 18.27 -6.13
N LYS A 48 -5.42 19.11 -5.84
CA LYS A 48 -5.50 20.57 -6.06
C LYS A 48 -5.45 20.97 -7.53
N LYS A 49 -4.96 20.10 -8.43
CA LYS A 49 -4.63 20.42 -9.82
C LYS A 49 -5.44 19.62 -10.85
N ILE A 50 -6.19 18.62 -10.41
CA ILE A 50 -7.04 17.75 -11.21
C ILE A 50 -8.49 17.95 -10.78
N ARG A 51 -9.39 18.14 -11.74
CA ARG A 51 -10.81 18.46 -11.49
C ARG A 51 -11.64 17.23 -11.17
N ILE A 52 -11.34 16.09 -11.83
CA ILE A 52 -12.06 14.84 -11.60
C ILE A 52 -11.57 14.15 -10.32
N PRO A 53 -12.43 13.38 -9.62
CA PRO A 53 -12.06 12.72 -8.39
C PRO A 53 -10.90 11.74 -8.56
N ILE A 54 -9.95 11.74 -7.62
CA ILE A 54 -8.90 10.72 -7.51
C ILE A 54 -9.24 9.87 -6.28
N ILE A 55 -9.41 8.56 -6.46
CA ILE A 55 -9.70 7.64 -5.35
C ILE A 55 -8.42 7.43 -4.54
N ASN A 56 -8.49 7.75 -3.24
CA ASN A 56 -7.32 7.65 -2.34
C ASN A 56 -7.20 6.24 -1.78
N MET A 57 -6.35 5.39 -2.39
CA MET A 57 -6.15 4.00 -1.98
C MET A 57 -5.86 3.83 -0.47
N PRO A 58 -4.90 4.52 0.19
CA PRO A 58 -4.70 4.40 1.63
C PRO A 58 -5.92 4.79 2.47
N LYS A 59 -6.70 5.77 2.04
CA LYS A 59 -7.95 6.17 2.70
C LYS A 59 -9.02 5.08 2.57
N GLU A 60 -9.16 4.46 1.41
CA GLU A 60 -10.10 3.34 1.22
C GLU A 60 -9.71 2.14 2.10
N VAL A 61 -8.41 1.82 2.21
CA VAL A 61 -7.92 0.78 3.14
C VAL A 61 -8.26 1.13 4.58
N PHE A 62 -8.10 2.38 5.00
CA PHE A 62 -8.49 2.84 6.34
C PHE A 62 -10.00 2.70 6.57
N LEU A 63 -10.83 3.15 5.62
CA LEU A 63 -12.30 3.06 5.73
C LEU A 63 -12.76 1.61 5.79
N TYR A 64 -12.18 0.73 4.96
CA TYR A 64 -12.45 -0.70 5.00
C TYR A 64 -12.07 -1.31 6.36
N THR A 65 -10.87 -0.97 6.87
CA THR A 65 -10.41 -1.43 8.19
C THR A 65 -11.36 -0.99 9.30
N LYS A 66 -11.84 0.26 9.24
CA LYS A 66 -12.76 0.83 10.23
C LYS A 66 -14.11 0.11 10.29
N LYS A 67 -14.58 -0.42 9.17
CA LYS A 67 -15.84 -1.21 9.13
C LYS A 67 -15.72 -2.56 9.83
N ILE A 68 -14.52 -3.15 9.88
CA ILE A 68 -14.34 -4.55 10.29
C ILE A 68 -13.67 -4.68 11.66
N TYR A 69 -12.84 -3.72 12.08
CA TYR A 69 -11.99 -3.85 13.27
C TYR A 69 -12.28 -2.78 14.31
N LYS A 70 -12.29 -3.24 15.56
CA LYS A 70 -12.43 -2.36 16.72
C LYS A 70 -11.23 -1.40 16.82
N LYS A 71 -11.50 -0.19 17.30
CA LYS A 71 -10.47 0.81 17.63
C LYS A 71 -9.40 0.19 18.54
N ASN A 72 -8.17 0.67 18.45
CA ASN A 72 -6.98 0.20 19.15
C ASN A 72 -6.45 -1.19 18.74
N SER A 73 -7.05 -1.84 17.72
CA SER A 73 -6.47 -3.08 17.18
C SER A 73 -5.08 -2.84 16.60
N LYS A 74 -4.18 -3.82 16.76
CA LYS A 74 -2.87 -3.83 16.09
C LYS A 74 -3.05 -4.28 14.64
N ILE A 75 -2.58 -3.46 13.70
CA ILE A 75 -2.62 -3.72 12.26
C ILE A 75 -1.18 -3.72 11.73
N GLY A 76 -0.77 -4.80 11.09
CA GLY A 76 0.53 -4.89 10.44
C GLY A 76 0.56 -4.11 9.13
N LEU A 77 1.71 -3.54 8.80
CA LEU A 77 1.95 -2.89 7.50
C LEU A 77 3.24 -3.42 6.89
N LEU A 78 3.13 -4.09 5.75
CA LEU A 78 4.23 -4.44 4.87
C LEU A 78 4.21 -3.48 3.68
N ALA A 79 5.28 -2.70 3.48
CA ALA A 79 5.33 -1.70 2.43
C ALA A 79 6.75 -1.42 1.99
N THR A 80 6.92 -0.65 0.90
CA THR A 80 8.24 -0.15 0.50
C THR A 80 8.76 0.85 1.54
N GLU A 81 10.08 1.00 1.63
CA GLU A 81 10.69 2.07 2.46
C GLU A 81 10.15 3.46 2.09
N GLY A 82 9.90 3.72 0.79
CA GLY A 82 9.31 4.97 0.34
C GLY A 82 7.94 5.21 0.96
N THR A 83 7.07 4.20 0.99
CA THR A 83 5.75 4.28 1.62
C THR A 83 5.87 4.52 3.13
N LEU A 84 6.77 3.79 3.81
CA LEU A 84 7.00 3.96 5.26
C LEU A 84 7.55 5.35 5.60
N LYS A 85 8.56 5.84 4.86
CA LYS A 85 9.17 7.17 5.07
C LYS A 85 8.17 8.32 4.89
N THR A 86 7.18 8.16 4.00
CA THR A 86 6.14 9.19 3.77
C THR A 86 5.06 9.23 4.84
N LYS A 87 4.96 8.19 5.66
CA LYS A 87 3.97 8.05 6.75
C LYS A 87 2.51 8.22 6.30
N ILE A 88 2.20 7.84 5.04
CA ILE A 88 0.85 8.01 4.48
C ILE A 88 -0.20 7.15 5.19
N TYR A 89 0.16 5.94 5.63
CA TYR A 89 -0.71 5.08 6.42
C TYR A 89 -0.78 5.50 7.88
N GLU A 90 0.35 5.83 8.51
CA GLU A 90 0.42 6.26 9.91
C GLU A 90 -0.45 7.49 10.18
N LYS A 91 -0.45 8.46 9.27
CA LYS A 91 -1.29 9.67 9.39
C LYS A 91 -2.78 9.35 9.44
N LEU A 92 -3.23 8.34 8.69
CA LEU A 92 -4.63 7.92 8.64
C LEU A 92 -5.02 7.04 9.84
N PHE A 93 -4.11 6.17 10.28
CA PHE A 93 -4.41 5.12 11.25
C PHE A 93 -4.17 5.53 12.71
N LYS A 94 -3.27 6.49 12.99
CA LYS A 94 -2.74 6.84 14.33
C LYS A 94 -3.79 7.04 15.44
N ASN A 95 -4.97 7.56 15.10
CA ASN A 95 -6.02 7.85 16.08
C ASN A 95 -6.98 6.67 16.33
N ASN A 96 -6.88 5.61 15.53
CA ASN A 96 -7.82 4.48 15.58
C ASN A 96 -7.11 3.13 15.75
N TYR A 97 -5.86 3.00 15.27
CA TYR A 97 -5.16 1.72 15.22
C TYR A 97 -3.69 1.89 15.55
N LYS A 98 -3.10 0.83 16.11
CA LYS A 98 -1.66 0.73 16.31
C LYS A 98 -1.05 0.03 15.08
N LEU A 99 -0.41 0.80 14.19
CA LEU A 99 0.33 0.22 13.07
C LEU A 99 1.65 -0.37 13.56
N ILE A 100 1.90 -1.62 13.15
CA ILE A 100 3.14 -2.35 13.43
C ILE A 100 3.83 -2.61 12.09
N THR A 101 5.07 -2.21 11.97
CA THR A 101 5.94 -2.50 10.81
C THR A 101 7.05 -3.47 11.23
N PRO A 102 7.61 -4.25 10.30
CA PRO A 102 8.82 -5.02 10.58
C PRO A 102 9.96 -4.13 11.07
N ILE A 103 10.81 -4.68 11.94
CA ILE A 103 12.07 -4.03 12.32
C ILE A 103 12.96 -3.86 11.08
N HIS A 104 13.92 -2.94 11.17
CA HIS A 104 14.77 -2.54 10.02
C HIS A 104 15.41 -3.73 9.30
N ASP A 105 15.97 -4.68 10.03
CA ASP A 105 16.59 -5.88 9.47
C ASP A 105 15.60 -6.74 8.66
N LEU A 106 14.40 -6.96 9.18
CA LEU A 106 13.34 -7.68 8.47
C LEU A 106 12.78 -6.87 7.30
N GLN A 107 12.75 -5.54 7.40
CA GLN A 107 12.37 -4.70 6.26
C GLN A 107 13.31 -4.94 5.07
N ILE A 108 14.61 -4.97 5.30
CA ILE A 108 15.62 -5.16 4.24
C ILE A 108 15.66 -6.61 3.76
N LYS A 109 15.89 -7.55 4.68
CA LYS A 109 16.16 -8.97 4.36
C LYS A 109 14.91 -9.76 3.97
N SER A 110 13.72 -9.26 4.31
CA SER A 110 12.47 -9.92 4.01
C SER A 110 11.61 -9.09 3.05
N VAL A 111 11.09 -7.93 3.44
CA VAL A 111 10.12 -7.16 2.63
C VAL A 111 10.74 -6.64 1.33
N ASN A 112 11.86 -5.91 1.41
CA ASN A 112 12.52 -5.35 0.22
C ASN A 112 13.01 -6.46 -0.72
N LYS A 113 13.56 -7.55 -0.16
CA LYS A 113 14.00 -8.71 -0.92
C LYS A 113 12.84 -9.38 -1.66
N THR A 114 11.68 -9.52 -1.00
CA THR A 114 10.46 -10.03 -1.63
C THR A 114 10.03 -9.19 -2.82
N ILE A 115 9.92 -7.87 -2.64
CA ILE A 115 9.54 -6.94 -3.70
C ILE A 115 10.52 -7.04 -4.89
N LYS A 116 11.82 -7.13 -4.60
CA LYS A 116 12.85 -7.31 -5.64
C LYS A 116 12.65 -8.63 -6.39
N HIS A 117 12.41 -9.74 -5.69
CA HIS A 117 12.19 -11.05 -6.32
C HIS A 117 10.95 -11.05 -7.21
N VAL A 118 9.83 -10.45 -6.78
CA VAL A 118 8.63 -10.32 -7.62
C VAL A 118 8.94 -9.55 -8.90
N LYS A 119 9.62 -8.40 -8.80
CA LYS A 119 10.02 -7.60 -9.97
C LYS A 119 10.94 -8.33 -10.95
N MET A 120 11.70 -9.30 -10.46
CA MET A 120 12.57 -10.16 -11.27
C MET A 120 11.86 -11.43 -11.78
N GLY A 121 10.57 -11.62 -11.51
CA GLY A 121 9.82 -12.82 -11.85
C GLY A 121 10.12 -14.05 -10.97
N ASN A 122 10.95 -13.91 -9.94
CA ASN A 122 11.38 -14.99 -9.05
C ASN A 122 10.34 -15.25 -7.93
N ILE A 123 9.13 -15.67 -8.30
CA ILE A 123 7.99 -15.73 -7.37
C ILE A 123 8.19 -16.73 -6.22
N LYS A 124 8.80 -17.91 -6.50
CA LYS A 124 9.12 -18.91 -5.45
C LYS A 124 10.05 -18.34 -4.36
N LEU A 125 11.05 -17.54 -4.78
CA LEU A 125 11.96 -16.87 -3.84
C LEU A 125 11.26 -15.73 -3.10
N ALA A 126 10.35 -15.02 -3.75
CA ALA A 126 9.54 -13.98 -3.13
C ALA A 126 8.69 -14.55 -1.99
N GLU A 127 7.98 -15.66 -2.22
CA GLU A 127 7.19 -16.35 -1.19
C GLU A 127 8.04 -16.74 0.04
N LYS A 128 9.21 -17.33 -0.19
CA LYS A 128 10.12 -17.70 0.91
C LYS A 128 10.59 -16.47 1.68
N SER A 129 10.92 -15.38 0.96
CA SER A 129 11.50 -14.17 1.54
C SER A 129 10.53 -13.40 2.43
N ILE A 130 9.20 -13.44 2.17
CA ILE A 130 8.23 -12.66 2.94
C ILE A 130 7.86 -13.29 4.28
N LYS A 131 8.02 -14.62 4.41
CA LYS A 131 7.59 -15.38 5.61
C LYS A 131 8.12 -14.83 6.93
N PRO A 132 9.40 -14.45 7.08
CA PRO A 132 9.91 -13.89 8.34
C PRO A 132 9.19 -12.61 8.78
N ALA A 133 8.91 -11.69 7.83
CA ALA A 133 8.22 -10.44 8.15
C ALA A 133 6.75 -10.68 8.53
N ILE A 134 6.07 -11.62 7.86
CA ILE A 134 4.70 -12.03 8.22
C ILE A 134 4.68 -12.64 9.63
N ASN A 135 5.57 -13.57 9.93
CA ASN A 135 5.66 -14.23 11.24
C ASN A 135 5.93 -13.22 12.36
N TYR A 136 6.79 -12.22 12.09
CA TYR A 136 7.04 -11.12 13.03
C TYR A 136 5.74 -10.36 13.36
N LEU A 137 4.94 -10.02 12.37
CA LEU A 137 3.68 -9.30 12.57
C LEU A 137 2.64 -10.15 13.31
N ILE A 138 2.57 -11.45 13.01
CA ILE A 138 1.69 -12.40 13.71
C ILE A 138 2.10 -12.51 15.19
N LYS A 139 3.39 -12.68 15.48
CA LYS A 139 3.93 -12.71 16.86
C LYS A 139 3.66 -11.41 17.62
N ASN A 140 3.57 -10.29 16.94
CA ASN A 140 3.18 -9.00 17.52
C ASN A 140 1.65 -8.82 17.68
N ASN A 141 0.87 -9.90 17.51
CA ASN A 141 -0.59 -9.91 17.62
C ASN A 141 -1.32 -8.97 16.66
N CYS A 142 -0.79 -8.77 15.45
CA CYS A 142 -1.48 -8.04 14.41
C CYS A 142 -2.72 -8.81 13.95
N LYS A 143 -3.89 -8.17 14.01
CA LYS A 143 -5.17 -8.79 13.61
C LYS A 143 -5.28 -8.87 12.07
N LYS A 144 -4.63 -7.97 11.38
CA LYS A 144 -4.54 -7.89 9.91
C LYS A 144 -3.19 -7.35 9.48
N ILE A 145 -2.83 -7.62 8.22
CA ILE A 145 -1.61 -7.15 7.60
C ILE A 145 -1.98 -6.45 6.29
N ILE A 146 -1.71 -5.15 6.20
CA ILE A 146 -1.86 -4.36 4.98
C ILE A 146 -0.68 -4.69 4.05
N LEU A 147 -0.99 -5.07 2.81
CA LEU A 147 -0.02 -5.33 1.75
C LEU A 147 0.28 -4.04 0.98
N GLY A 148 0.94 -3.09 1.63
CA GLY A 148 1.17 -1.72 1.15
C GLY A 148 2.20 -1.59 0.02
N CYS A 149 2.35 -2.63 -0.80
CA CYS A 149 3.09 -2.65 -2.07
C CYS A 149 2.41 -3.64 -3.01
N THR A 150 2.25 -3.29 -4.28
CA THR A 150 1.52 -4.06 -5.29
C THR A 150 2.13 -5.43 -5.61
N GLU A 151 3.40 -5.61 -5.35
CA GLU A 151 4.12 -6.86 -5.49
C GLU A 151 3.83 -7.87 -4.36
N LEU A 152 3.45 -7.41 -3.18
CA LEU A 152 3.24 -8.30 -2.03
C LEU A 152 2.08 -9.28 -2.20
N PRO A 153 0.91 -8.88 -2.75
CA PRO A 153 -0.15 -9.83 -3.08
C PRO A 153 0.33 -10.93 -4.03
N ILE A 154 1.17 -10.61 -5.02
CA ILE A 154 1.73 -11.58 -5.96
C ILE A 154 2.57 -12.63 -5.21
N ALA A 155 3.46 -12.19 -4.31
CA ALA A 155 4.29 -13.10 -3.52
C ALA A 155 3.47 -13.99 -2.58
N ILE A 156 2.33 -13.50 -2.07
CA ILE A 156 1.53 -14.18 -1.05
C ILE A 156 0.48 -15.11 -1.68
N PHE A 157 -0.15 -14.70 -2.79
CA PHE A 157 -1.30 -15.42 -3.36
C PHE A 157 -0.96 -16.27 -4.60
N ALA A 158 0.27 -16.19 -5.12
CA ALA A 158 0.69 -16.94 -6.31
C ALA A 158 0.66 -18.48 -6.10
N PHE A 159 0.78 -18.95 -4.87
CA PHE A 159 0.87 -20.38 -4.56
C PHE A 159 -0.37 -20.91 -3.84
N LYS A 160 -0.81 -22.12 -4.26
CA LYS A 160 -1.97 -22.83 -3.68
C LYS A 160 -1.87 -23.05 -2.16
N SER A 161 -0.65 -23.18 -1.61
CA SER A 161 -0.41 -23.35 -0.18
C SER A 161 -0.92 -22.20 0.68
N LEU A 162 -1.05 -21.01 0.11
CA LEU A 162 -1.56 -19.82 0.79
C LEU A 162 -3.02 -19.49 0.42
N LYS A 163 -3.66 -20.31 -0.43
CA LYS A 163 -5.12 -20.21 -0.72
C LYS A 163 -6.01 -20.69 0.42
N ASN A 164 -5.43 -21.10 1.55
CA ASN A 164 -6.19 -21.45 2.73
C ASN A 164 -7.02 -20.22 3.17
N VAL A 165 -8.34 -20.38 3.27
CA VAL A 165 -9.32 -19.33 3.61
C VAL A 165 -8.97 -18.58 4.89
N LYS A 166 -8.34 -19.23 5.87
CA LYS A 166 -7.85 -18.57 7.10
C LYS A 166 -6.71 -17.58 6.80
N ILE A 167 -5.83 -17.91 5.86
CA ILE A 167 -4.68 -17.07 5.50
C ILE A 167 -5.12 -15.87 4.65
N SER A 168 -6.07 -16.07 3.72
CA SER A 168 -6.62 -14.97 2.94
C SER A 168 -7.31 -13.91 3.82
N LYS A 169 -7.91 -14.34 4.92
CA LYS A 169 -8.53 -13.45 5.92
C LYS A 169 -7.51 -12.63 6.73
N LEU A 170 -6.23 -12.96 6.72
CA LEU A 170 -5.19 -12.23 7.45
C LEU A 170 -4.79 -10.92 6.73
N TYR A 171 -4.93 -10.86 5.42
CA TYR A 171 -4.39 -9.77 4.62
C TYR A 171 -5.45 -8.76 4.19
N LEU A 172 -5.02 -7.51 4.08
CA LEU A 172 -5.72 -6.43 3.40
C LEU A 172 -4.93 -6.08 2.14
N ASP A 173 -5.50 -6.37 0.98
CA ASP A 173 -4.92 -6.00 -0.31
C ASP A 173 -5.46 -4.64 -0.76
N PRO A 174 -4.61 -3.59 -0.77
CA PRO A 174 -5.03 -2.25 -1.20
C PRO A 174 -5.51 -2.19 -2.64
N ASN A 175 -4.98 -3.06 -3.55
CA ASN A 175 -5.42 -3.08 -4.95
C ASN A 175 -6.87 -3.58 -5.06
N LEU A 176 -7.20 -4.66 -4.37
CA LEU A 176 -8.56 -5.20 -4.35
C LEU A 176 -9.54 -4.20 -3.72
N ILE A 177 -9.14 -3.56 -2.63
CA ILE A 177 -9.95 -2.54 -1.96
C ILE A 177 -10.16 -1.33 -2.88
N LEU A 178 -9.13 -0.89 -3.59
CA LEU A 178 -9.21 0.21 -4.57
C LEU A 178 -10.12 -0.16 -5.74
N ALA A 179 -10.01 -1.37 -6.28
CA ALA A 179 -10.86 -1.85 -7.36
C ALA A 179 -12.35 -1.86 -6.95
N ASN A 180 -12.65 -2.38 -5.75
CA ASN A 180 -14.02 -2.37 -5.22
C ASN A 180 -14.55 -0.93 -5.01
N ALA A 181 -13.71 -0.03 -4.52
CA ALA A 181 -14.07 1.38 -4.37
C ALA A 181 -14.31 2.08 -5.72
N ALA A 182 -13.59 1.69 -6.77
CA ALA A 182 -13.81 2.18 -8.13
C ALA A 182 -15.10 1.67 -8.74
N MET A 183 -15.45 0.39 -8.53
CA MET A 183 -16.70 -0.21 -9.03
C MET A 183 -17.96 0.35 -8.36
N ALA A 184 -17.82 0.97 -7.18
CA ALA A 184 -18.91 1.60 -6.45
C ALA A 184 -19.14 3.07 -6.86
N LYS A 185 -18.44 3.58 -7.90
CA LYS A 185 -18.56 4.95 -8.46
C LYS A 185 -19.42 4.98 -9.68
#